data_1bd4a480afa4cab5d2536d421080b211
#
_entry.id   1bd4a480afa4cab5d2536d421080b211
#
_cell.length_a   1.000
_cell.length_b   1.000
_cell.length_c   1.000
_cell.angle_alpha   90.00
_cell.angle_beta   90.00
_cell.angle_gamma   90.00
#
_symmetry.space_group_name_H-M   'P 1'
#
loop_
_entity.id
_entity.type
_entity.pdbx_description
1 polymer ?
#
loop_
_entity_poly.entity_id
_entity_poly.type
_entity_poly.pdbx_seq_one_letter_code
_entity_poly.pdbx_strand_id
1 'polypeptide(L)'
;METPAQAMARFEQAYESQVLAEYAAMLTADFSYRFSANADPNLVVQYGTSWGRARDSTSTSHLFVGFTNQYGEYVPSANTITLSLAGMRFEADPEHADSTRHYAVADSALVTLVIDLESGLGTYQVASYHSFRLVRGDAARLGSGQAADSTRWFLRRQDDLAEPFGLRAPRPTDPARTHSATATTWGAIKAQYLQ
;
A
#
# COMPACT_ATOMS: atom_id res chain seq x y z
N MET A 1 -23.39 8.01 -3.52
CA MET A 1 -22.47 7.35 -4.46
C MET A 1 -21.07 7.81 -4.09
N GLU A 2 -20.16 6.88 -3.79
CA GLU A 2 -18.78 7.16 -3.40
C GLU A 2 -17.98 7.80 -4.54
N THR A 3 -17.07 8.71 -4.20
CA THR A 3 -16.06 9.26 -5.13
C THR A 3 -14.75 8.48 -5.00
N PRO A 4 -13.83 8.53 -6.01
CA PRO A 4 -12.49 7.93 -5.87
C PRO A 4 -11.72 8.45 -4.65
N ALA A 5 -11.83 9.75 -4.33
CA ALA A 5 -11.19 10.34 -3.16
C ALA A 5 -11.73 9.76 -1.84
N GLN A 6 -13.04 9.53 -1.74
CA GLN A 6 -13.64 8.88 -0.57
C GLN A 6 -13.21 7.42 -0.44
N ALA A 7 -13.03 6.71 -1.56
CA ALA A 7 -12.48 5.35 -1.52
C ALA A 7 -11.05 5.34 -0.97
N MET A 8 -10.20 6.29 -1.38
CA MET A 8 -8.84 6.36 -0.87
C MET A 8 -8.78 6.81 0.61
N ALA A 9 -9.68 7.69 1.06
CA ALA A 9 -9.80 8.00 2.49
C ALA A 9 -10.20 6.74 3.31
N ARG A 10 -11.08 5.90 2.77
CA ARG A 10 -11.42 4.60 3.37
C ARG A 10 -10.24 3.63 3.39
N PHE A 11 -9.37 3.67 2.36
CA PHE A 11 -8.13 2.91 2.32
C PHE A 11 -7.17 3.35 3.42
N GLU A 12 -6.94 4.66 3.60
CA GLU A 12 -6.13 5.20 4.70
C GLU A 12 -6.69 4.71 6.05
N GLN A 13 -7.98 4.89 6.28
CA GLN A 13 -8.64 4.49 7.52
C GLN A 13 -8.50 2.99 7.80
N ALA A 14 -8.74 2.11 6.81
CA ALA A 14 -8.62 0.67 6.98
C ALA A 14 -7.19 0.24 7.33
N TYR A 15 -6.19 0.93 6.76
CA TYR A 15 -4.78 0.65 7.04
C TYR A 15 -4.38 1.14 8.43
N GLU A 16 -4.77 2.36 8.82
CA GLU A 16 -4.48 2.94 10.15
C GLU A 16 -5.20 2.21 11.28
N SER A 17 -6.45 1.80 11.06
CA SER A 17 -7.21 1.02 12.05
C SER A 17 -6.82 -0.46 12.09
N GLN A 18 -5.95 -0.91 11.19
CA GLN A 18 -5.45 -2.28 11.08
C GLN A 18 -6.59 -3.32 10.90
N VAL A 19 -7.67 -2.95 10.22
CA VAL A 19 -8.82 -3.83 9.97
C VAL A 19 -8.63 -4.53 8.62
N LEU A 20 -8.00 -5.71 8.64
CA LEU A 20 -7.69 -6.49 7.44
C LEU A 20 -8.92 -6.74 6.55
N ALA A 21 -10.07 -7.03 7.14
CA ALA A 21 -11.29 -7.31 6.38
C ALA A 21 -11.73 -6.09 5.54
N GLU A 22 -11.63 -4.88 6.10
CA GLU A 22 -11.96 -3.64 5.40
C GLU A 22 -10.94 -3.35 4.30
N TYR A 23 -9.65 -3.50 4.61
CA TYR A 23 -8.58 -3.37 3.64
C TYR A 23 -8.77 -4.33 2.46
N ALA A 24 -8.90 -5.63 2.73
CA ALA A 24 -9.04 -6.65 1.70
C ALA A 24 -10.32 -6.49 0.86
N ALA A 25 -11.40 -5.98 1.47
CA ALA A 25 -12.65 -5.71 0.75
C ALA A 25 -12.54 -4.56 -0.26
N MET A 26 -11.53 -3.72 -0.14
CA MET A 26 -11.28 -2.64 -1.09
C MET A 26 -10.52 -3.08 -2.34
N LEU A 27 -9.80 -4.20 -2.27
CA LEU A 27 -9.00 -4.70 -3.37
C LEU A 27 -9.85 -5.52 -4.34
N THR A 28 -9.71 -5.28 -5.65
CA THR A 28 -10.35 -6.15 -6.65
C THR A 28 -9.76 -7.56 -6.62
N ALA A 29 -10.48 -8.53 -7.19
CA ALA A 29 -9.99 -9.91 -7.30
C ALA A 29 -8.68 -10.00 -8.12
N ASP A 30 -8.54 -9.14 -9.13
CA ASP A 30 -7.38 -8.99 -10.00
C ASP A 30 -6.41 -7.88 -9.54
N PHE A 31 -6.50 -7.45 -8.28
CA PHE A 31 -5.60 -6.43 -7.73
C PHE A 31 -4.13 -6.78 -7.96
N SER A 32 -3.35 -5.75 -8.27
CA SER A 32 -1.90 -5.86 -8.49
C SER A 32 -1.17 -4.73 -7.75
N TYR A 33 -0.21 -5.10 -6.91
CA TYR A 33 0.82 -4.19 -6.38
C TYR A 33 2.06 -4.31 -7.26
N ARG A 34 2.63 -3.20 -7.71
CA ARG A 34 3.85 -3.18 -8.54
C ARG A 34 5.00 -2.51 -7.79
N PHE A 35 6.14 -3.19 -7.78
CA PHE A 35 7.37 -2.67 -7.19
C PHE A 35 8.03 -1.64 -8.08
N SER A 36 8.67 -0.65 -7.47
CA SER A 36 9.59 0.23 -8.18
C SER A 36 10.87 -0.54 -8.55
N ALA A 37 11.09 -0.75 -9.83
CA ALA A 37 12.31 -1.41 -10.31
C ALA A 37 13.59 -0.62 -9.97
N ASN A 38 13.48 0.69 -9.80
CA ASN A 38 14.62 1.56 -9.50
C ASN A 38 14.92 1.62 -8.00
N ALA A 39 13.87 1.59 -7.14
CA ALA A 39 14.03 1.66 -5.70
C ALA A 39 14.37 0.30 -5.09
N ASP A 40 13.74 -0.77 -5.59
CA ASP A 40 13.83 -2.11 -5.01
C ASP A 40 14.21 -3.20 -6.04
N PRO A 41 15.36 -3.11 -6.73
CA PRO A 41 15.73 -4.07 -7.77
C PRO A 41 15.84 -5.51 -7.24
N ASN A 42 16.26 -5.69 -5.98
CA ASN A 42 16.36 -7.01 -5.35
C ASN A 42 14.97 -7.64 -5.12
N LEU A 43 13.96 -6.85 -4.78
CA LEU A 43 12.59 -7.34 -4.64
C LEU A 43 12.01 -7.76 -5.98
N VAL A 44 12.33 -7.02 -7.05
CA VAL A 44 11.93 -7.39 -8.41
C VAL A 44 12.57 -8.72 -8.84
N VAL A 45 13.82 -8.97 -8.46
CA VAL A 45 14.49 -10.26 -8.71
C VAL A 45 13.83 -11.39 -7.90
N GLN A 46 13.49 -11.14 -6.63
CA GLN A 46 12.97 -12.15 -5.72
C GLN A 46 11.48 -12.46 -5.96
N TYR A 47 10.65 -11.46 -6.21
CA TYR A 47 9.18 -11.59 -6.23
C TYR A 47 8.56 -11.31 -7.60
N GLY A 48 9.36 -10.89 -8.59
CA GLY A 48 8.89 -10.37 -9.87
C GLY A 48 8.52 -8.89 -9.77
N THR A 49 8.04 -8.32 -10.86
CA THR A 49 7.68 -6.90 -10.93
C THR A 49 6.41 -6.54 -10.16
N SER A 50 5.61 -7.55 -9.80
CA SER A 50 4.34 -7.34 -9.11
C SER A 50 3.88 -8.59 -8.36
N TRP A 51 2.96 -8.40 -7.44
CA TRP A 51 2.19 -9.48 -6.85
C TRP A 51 0.69 -9.15 -6.80
N GLY A 52 -0.14 -10.19 -6.65
CA GLY A 52 -1.59 -10.04 -6.63
C GLY A 52 -2.14 -9.89 -5.20
N ARG A 53 -3.48 -9.77 -5.16
CA ARG A 53 -4.28 -9.57 -3.95
C ARG A 53 -3.94 -10.54 -2.81
N ALA A 54 -3.78 -11.84 -3.09
CA ALA A 54 -3.53 -12.83 -2.04
C ALA A 54 -2.24 -12.53 -1.27
N ARG A 55 -1.13 -12.30 -1.98
CA ARG A 55 0.15 -11.96 -1.34
C ARG A 55 0.09 -10.62 -0.61
N ASP A 56 -0.56 -9.63 -1.21
CA ASP A 56 -0.72 -8.31 -0.62
C ASP A 56 -1.51 -8.38 0.70
N SER A 57 -2.62 -9.09 0.71
CA SER A 57 -3.42 -9.29 1.92
C SER A 57 -2.69 -10.11 2.99
N THR A 58 -1.90 -11.13 2.61
CA THR A 58 -1.08 -11.90 3.56
C THR A 58 -0.03 -11.01 4.22
N SER A 59 0.74 -10.26 3.42
CA SER A 59 1.73 -9.32 3.93
C SER A 59 1.11 -8.29 4.87
N THR A 60 -0.02 -7.70 4.48
CA THR A 60 -0.73 -6.71 5.30
C THR A 60 -1.28 -7.35 6.59
N SER A 61 -1.80 -8.58 6.52
CA SER A 61 -2.24 -9.34 7.71
C SER A 61 -1.09 -9.53 8.69
N HIS A 62 0.06 -9.98 8.21
CA HIS A 62 1.25 -10.21 9.03
C HIS A 62 1.75 -8.88 9.67
N LEU A 63 1.71 -7.78 8.92
CA LEU A 63 2.04 -6.46 9.48
C LEU A 63 1.08 -6.06 10.61
N PHE A 64 -0.21 -6.35 10.48
CA PHE A 64 -1.22 -5.97 11.48
C PHE A 64 -1.16 -6.81 12.75
N VAL A 65 -0.82 -8.10 12.66
CA VAL A 65 -0.91 -9.00 13.81
C VAL A 65 0.41 -9.66 14.23
N GLY A 66 1.50 -9.42 13.48
CA GLY A 66 2.76 -10.13 13.64
C GLY A 66 2.68 -11.57 13.13
N PHE A 67 3.83 -12.23 12.97
CA PHE A 67 3.88 -13.62 12.56
C PHE A 67 5.24 -14.26 12.91
N THR A 68 5.30 -15.58 12.81
CA THR A 68 6.58 -16.30 12.89
C THR A 68 7.01 -16.68 11.48
N ASN A 69 8.20 -16.26 11.06
CA ASN A 69 8.72 -16.52 9.73
C ASN A 69 9.16 -18.00 9.56
N GLN A 70 9.53 -18.38 8.36
CA GLN A 70 9.97 -19.76 8.04
C GLN A 70 11.23 -20.21 8.79
N TYR A 71 11.96 -19.31 9.41
CA TYR A 71 13.15 -19.60 10.23
C TYR A 71 12.81 -19.74 11.73
N GLY A 72 11.54 -19.59 12.11
CA GLY A 72 11.09 -19.63 13.49
C GLY A 72 11.27 -18.33 14.27
N GLU A 73 11.59 -17.23 13.58
CA GLU A 73 11.77 -15.91 14.20
C GLU A 73 10.45 -15.14 14.21
N TYR A 74 10.15 -14.51 15.33
CA TYR A 74 8.98 -13.65 15.42
C TYR A 74 9.23 -12.30 14.74
N VAL A 75 8.36 -11.94 13.80
CA VAL A 75 8.34 -10.63 13.15
C VAL A 75 7.22 -9.80 13.80
N PRO A 76 7.57 -8.66 14.42
CA PRO A 76 6.62 -7.90 15.24
C PRO A 76 5.51 -7.27 14.42
N SER A 77 4.34 -7.12 15.03
CA SER A 77 3.21 -6.38 14.46
C SER A 77 3.44 -4.87 14.50
N ALA A 78 2.66 -4.14 13.72
CA ALA A 78 2.51 -2.71 13.89
C ALA A 78 1.72 -2.41 15.18
N ASN A 79 2.27 -1.55 16.03
CA ASN A 79 1.55 -0.98 17.16
C ASN A 79 0.68 0.19 16.70
N THR A 80 1.24 1.08 15.88
CA THR A 80 0.51 2.18 15.25
C THR A 80 0.90 2.31 13.79
N ILE A 81 -0.04 2.71 12.97
CA ILE A 81 0.18 3.04 11.56
C ILE A 81 -0.40 4.43 11.33
N THR A 82 0.39 5.32 10.75
CA THR A 82 -0.07 6.60 10.22
C THR A 82 0.19 6.62 8.72
N LEU A 83 -0.87 6.75 7.95
CA LEU A 83 -0.82 6.78 6.48
C LEU A 83 -1.40 8.11 6.00
N SER A 84 -0.67 8.80 5.13
CA SER A 84 -1.17 10.00 4.47
C SER A 84 -0.95 9.90 2.97
N LEU A 85 -2.01 10.16 2.21
CA LEU A 85 -2.03 10.17 0.76
C LEU A 85 -2.28 11.62 0.29
N ALA A 86 -1.22 12.36 0.04
CA ALA A 86 -1.32 13.77 -0.33
C ALA A 86 -1.22 13.99 -1.84
N GLY A 87 -1.82 15.07 -2.31
CA GLY A 87 -1.69 15.52 -3.70
C GLY A 87 -2.47 14.69 -4.72
N MET A 88 -3.34 13.77 -4.29
CA MET A 88 -4.14 12.95 -5.20
C MET A 88 -5.07 13.81 -6.06
N ARG A 89 -4.92 13.67 -7.36
CA ARG A 89 -5.86 14.19 -8.37
C ARG A 89 -6.34 13.02 -9.20
N PHE A 90 -7.66 12.84 -9.25
CA PHE A 90 -8.25 11.74 -9.98
C PHE A 90 -8.62 12.18 -11.39
N GLU A 91 -8.08 11.46 -12.35
CA GLU A 91 -8.36 11.62 -13.78
C GLU A 91 -8.95 10.33 -14.34
N ALA A 92 -9.41 10.37 -15.58
CA ALA A 92 -9.81 9.18 -16.31
C ALA A 92 -8.59 8.27 -16.52
N ASP A 93 -8.73 6.96 -16.25
CA ASP A 93 -7.63 6.04 -16.48
C ASP A 93 -7.37 5.89 -18.00
N PRO A 94 -6.19 6.28 -18.50
CA PRO A 94 -5.88 6.22 -19.94
C PRO A 94 -5.80 4.79 -20.49
N GLU A 95 -5.61 3.77 -19.63
CA GLU A 95 -5.66 2.38 -20.04
C GLU A 95 -7.11 1.90 -20.35
N HIS A 96 -8.11 2.70 -19.96
CA HIS A 96 -9.53 2.39 -20.11
C HIS A 96 -10.29 3.58 -20.71
N ALA A 97 -9.98 3.93 -21.95
CA ALA A 97 -10.47 5.13 -22.65
C ALA A 97 -12.00 5.27 -22.73
N ASP A 98 -12.74 4.19 -22.49
CA ASP A 98 -14.21 4.18 -22.71
C ASP A 98 -15.03 4.75 -21.55
N SER A 99 -14.43 5.15 -20.42
CA SER A 99 -15.30 5.65 -19.38
C SER A 99 -14.61 6.32 -18.19
N THR A 100 -14.62 7.63 -18.22
CA THR A 100 -14.32 8.50 -17.07
C THR A 100 -15.22 8.22 -15.85
N ARG A 101 -16.30 7.47 -16.00
CA ARG A 101 -17.26 7.15 -14.95
C ARG A 101 -16.93 5.87 -14.19
N HIS A 102 -16.09 5.02 -14.75
CA HIS A 102 -15.88 3.66 -14.23
C HIS A 102 -14.43 3.34 -13.86
N TYR A 103 -13.47 4.08 -14.38
CA TYR A 103 -12.05 3.92 -14.09
C TYR A 103 -11.45 5.27 -13.76
N ALA A 104 -10.70 5.33 -12.67
CA ALA A 104 -10.02 6.53 -12.21
C ALA A 104 -8.58 6.19 -11.85
N VAL A 105 -7.68 7.13 -12.16
CA VAL A 105 -6.27 7.05 -11.76
C VAL A 105 -5.90 8.29 -10.97
N ALA A 106 -5.13 8.10 -9.89
CA ALA A 106 -4.38 9.15 -9.24
C ALA A 106 -2.90 8.85 -9.47
N ASP A 107 -2.30 9.54 -10.43
CA ASP A 107 -0.87 9.43 -10.68
C ASP A 107 -0.10 10.35 -9.72
N SER A 108 1.05 9.87 -9.24
CA SER A 108 1.98 10.66 -8.41
C SER A 108 1.39 11.17 -7.08
N ALA A 109 0.57 10.37 -6.42
CA ALA A 109 0.18 10.65 -5.04
C ALA A 109 1.39 10.51 -4.10
N LEU A 110 1.69 11.52 -3.29
CA LEU A 110 2.71 11.42 -2.27
C LEU A 110 2.17 10.56 -1.12
N VAL A 111 2.78 9.41 -0.93
CA VAL A 111 2.50 8.51 0.18
C VAL A 111 3.51 8.78 1.29
N THR A 112 3.01 9.09 2.48
CA THR A 112 3.80 9.12 3.71
C THR A 112 3.23 8.06 4.64
N LEU A 113 4.07 7.10 5.03
CA LEU A 113 3.69 6.00 5.92
C LEU A 113 4.68 5.92 7.07
N VAL A 114 4.16 5.95 8.28
CA VAL A 114 4.93 5.73 9.53
C VAL A 114 4.32 4.54 10.25
N ILE A 115 5.15 3.56 10.57
CA ILE A 115 4.76 2.35 11.27
C ILE A 115 5.63 2.21 12.50
N ASP A 116 5.05 2.36 13.67
CA ASP A 116 5.73 2.02 14.92
C ASP A 116 5.45 0.56 15.25
N LEU A 117 6.50 -0.19 15.49
CA LEU A 117 6.39 -1.60 15.83
C LEU A 117 6.04 -1.78 17.30
N GLU A 118 5.37 -2.89 17.62
CA GLU A 118 5.06 -3.25 18.99
C GLU A 118 6.30 -3.29 19.88
N SER A 119 6.10 -3.09 21.17
CA SER A 119 7.16 -3.14 22.19
C SER A 119 8.34 -2.20 21.93
N GLY A 120 8.15 -1.18 21.09
CA GLY A 120 9.21 -0.20 20.77
C GLY A 120 10.37 -0.79 19.96
N LEU A 121 10.13 -1.84 19.17
CA LEU A 121 11.17 -2.54 18.38
C LEU A 121 11.65 -1.76 17.16
N GLY A 122 11.10 -0.58 16.93
CA GLY A 122 11.54 0.33 15.87
C GLY A 122 10.40 1.01 15.15
N THR A 123 10.76 1.83 14.17
CA THR A 123 9.83 2.58 13.34
C THR A 123 10.27 2.46 11.88
N TYR A 124 9.33 2.12 10.99
CA TYR A 124 9.51 2.27 9.54
C TYR A 124 8.95 3.61 9.08
N GLN A 125 9.65 4.22 8.13
CA GLN A 125 9.19 5.45 7.47
C GLN A 125 9.30 5.29 5.96
N VAL A 126 8.21 5.57 5.26
CA VAL A 126 8.13 5.63 3.81
C VAL A 126 7.72 7.03 3.40
N ALA A 127 8.38 7.56 2.38
CA ALA A 127 7.91 8.71 1.64
C ALA A 127 8.23 8.45 0.16
N SER A 128 7.22 8.16 -0.63
CA SER A 128 7.38 7.84 -2.05
C SER A 128 6.14 8.26 -2.85
N TYR A 129 6.31 8.43 -4.16
CA TYR A 129 5.17 8.62 -5.03
C TYR A 129 4.57 7.28 -5.41
N HIS A 130 3.24 7.23 -5.44
CA HIS A 130 2.48 6.09 -5.90
C HIS A 130 1.44 6.49 -6.93
N SER A 131 1.13 5.56 -7.83
CA SER A 131 -0.06 5.64 -8.66
C SER A 131 -1.10 4.66 -8.14
N PHE A 132 -2.36 5.11 -8.07
CA PHE A 132 -3.49 4.29 -7.65
C PHE A 132 -4.53 4.24 -8.77
N ARG A 133 -4.90 3.03 -9.21
CA ARG A 133 -5.93 2.81 -10.22
C ARG A 133 -7.15 2.18 -9.59
N LEU A 134 -8.27 2.84 -9.75
CA LEU A 134 -9.54 2.44 -9.17
C LEU A 134 -10.54 2.07 -10.26
N VAL A 135 -11.44 1.15 -9.92
CA VAL A 135 -12.57 0.75 -10.77
C VAL A 135 -13.87 0.84 -9.99
N ARG A 136 -14.93 1.28 -10.67
CA ARG A 136 -16.28 1.25 -10.13
C ARG A 136 -16.76 -0.21 -9.94
N GLY A 137 -17.41 -0.50 -8.83
CA GLY A 137 -17.83 -1.84 -8.45
C GLY A 137 -18.98 -2.45 -9.24
N ASP A 138 -19.04 -2.20 -10.55
CA ASP A 138 -20.01 -2.84 -11.43
C ASP A 138 -19.63 -4.30 -11.70
N ALA A 139 -20.60 -5.20 -11.68
CA ALA A 139 -20.37 -6.65 -11.89
C ALA A 139 -19.61 -6.99 -13.18
N ALA A 140 -19.80 -6.19 -14.24
CA ALA A 140 -19.11 -6.38 -15.52
C ALA A 140 -17.61 -6.01 -15.48
N ARG A 141 -17.12 -5.35 -14.41
CA ARG A 141 -15.76 -4.79 -14.29
C ARG A 141 -14.97 -5.41 -13.17
N LEU A 142 -15.64 -6.01 -12.20
CA LEU A 142 -15.02 -6.76 -11.12
C LEU A 142 -14.70 -8.18 -11.57
N GLY A 143 -13.59 -8.73 -11.10
CA GLY A 143 -13.22 -10.12 -11.33
C GLY A 143 -14.24 -11.10 -10.74
N SER A 144 -14.25 -12.34 -11.22
CA SER A 144 -15.13 -13.39 -10.73
C SER A 144 -14.97 -13.59 -9.22
N GLY A 145 -16.09 -13.74 -8.52
CA GLY A 145 -16.13 -13.99 -7.08
C GLY A 145 -16.11 -12.73 -6.20
N GLN A 146 -16.05 -11.54 -6.77
CA GLN A 146 -16.18 -10.30 -6.02
C GLN A 146 -17.64 -9.82 -6.04
N ALA A 147 -18.17 -9.47 -4.86
CA ALA A 147 -19.51 -8.91 -4.75
C ALA A 147 -19.56 -7.53 -5.42
N ALA A 148 -20.51 -7.35 -6.33
CA ALA A 148 -20.70 -6.09 -7.03
C ALA A 148 -21.35 -5.05 -6.09
N ASP A 149 -20.81 -3.82 -6.09
CA ASP A 149 -21.41 -2.66 -5.47
C ASP A 149 -21.11 -1.42 -6.32
N SER A 150 -21.99 -1.10 -7.24
CA SER A 150 -21.83 0.03 -8.16
C SER A 150 -21.81 1.41 -7.47
N THR A 151 -22.12 1.45 -6.18
CA THR A 151 -22.03 2.69 -5.39
C THR A 151 -20.63 2.98 -4.90
N ARG A 152 -19.72 2.00 -4.96
CA ARG A 152 -18.35 2.06 -4.43
C ARG A 152 -17.29 2.01 -5.52
N TRP A 153 -16.07 2.42 -5.12
CA TRP A 153 -14.84 2.25 -5.87
C TRP A 153 -13.94 1.23 -5.20
N PHE A 154 -13.21 0.46 -6.02
CA PHE A 154 -12.27 -0.57 -5.58
C PHE A 154 -10.89 -0.29 -6.14
N LEU A 155 -9.86 -0.60 -5.38
CA LEU A 155 -8.48 -0.49 -5.80
C LEU A 155 -8.10 -1.69 -6.66
N ARG A 156 -7.73 -1.43 -7.92
CA ARG A 156 -7.32 -2.44 -8.88
C ARG A 156 -5.81 -2.56 -9.00
N ARG A 157 -5.11 -1.43 -8.88
CA ARG A 157 -3.65 -1.42 -8.96
C ARG A 157 -3.05 -0.30 -8.11
N GLN A 158 -1.93 -0.63 -7.47
CA GLN A 158 -1.04 0.30 -6.81
C GLN A 158 0.36 0.12 -7.37
N ASP A 159 0.91 1.17 -7.95
CA ASP A 159 2.30 1.19 -8.46
C ASP A 159 3.15 2.00 -7.48
N ASP A 160 4.21 1.40 -6.92
CA ASP A 160 5.24 2.10 -6.18
C ASP A 160 6.17 2.77 -7.20
N LEU A 161 6.13 4.08 -7.27
CA LEU A 161 6.95 4.89 -8.17
C LEU A 161 8.24 5.29 -7.44
N ALA A 162 9.26 5.68 -8.19
CA ALA A 162 10.54 6.09 -7.60
C ALA A 162 10.40 7.18 -6.53
N GLU A 163 11.36 7.22 -5.60
CA GLU A 163 11.40 8.16 -4.48
C GLU A 163 11.20 9.62 -4.89
N PRO A 164 10.51 10.44 -4.07
CA PRO A 164 10.50 11.87 -4.25
C PRO A 164 11.92 12.42 -4.06
N PHE A 165 12.40 13.17 -5.00
CA PHE A 165 13.70 13.83 -4.91
C PHE A 165 13.76 14.69 -3.62
N GLY A 166 14.69 14.40 -2.72
CA GLY A 166 15.12 15.34 -1.69
C GLY A 166 14.75 15.03 -0.24
N LEU A 167 14.14 13.90 0.09
CA LEU A 167 14.09 13.48 1.49
C LEU A 167 15.44 12.84 1.88
N ARG A 168 16.42 13.70 2.22
CA ARG A 168 17.61 13.24 2.94
C ARG A 168 17.14 12.55 4.22
N ALA A 169 17.55 11.30 4.39
CA ALA A 169 17.48 10.65 5.68
C ALA A 169 17.97 11.62 6.78
N PRO A 170 17.26 11.77 7.90
CA PRO A 170 17.74 12.63 8.99
C PRO A 170 19.13 12.17 9.37
N ARG A 171 20.10 13.11 9.38
CA ARG A 171 21.44 12.84 9.91
C ARG A 171 21.30 12.35 11.35
N PRO A 172 21.96 11.27 11.73
CA PRO A 172 21.99 10.83 13.13
C PRO A 172 22.88 11.81 13.92
N THR A 173 22.29 12.85 14.48
CA THR A 173 22.99 13.85 15.31
C THR A 173 22.47 13.92 16.73
N ASP A 174 21.65 12.97 17.16
CA ASP A 174 21.22 12.93 18.57
C ASP A 174 21.45 11.53 19.16
N PRO A 175 22.48 11.36 20.03
CA PRO A 175 22.76 10.09 20.69
C PRO A 175 21.71 9.70 21.76
N ALA A 176 20.68 10.52 22.00
CA ALA A 176 19.64 10.26 23.00
C ALA A 176 18.37 9.60 22.41
N ARG A 177 18.27 9.39 21.09
CA ARG A 177 17.15 8.67 20.48
C ARG A 177 17.54 7.22 20.16
N THR A 178 17.21 6.33 21.07
CA THR A 178 17.46 4.88 20.97
C THR A 178 16.55 4.14 19.97
N HIS A 179 15.74 4.82 19.18
CA HIS A 179 14.91 4.22 18.13
C HIS A 179 15.17 4.93 16.80
N SER A 180 16.08 4.36 15.99
CA SER A 180 16.32 4.87 14.65
C SER A 180 15.14 4.47 13.74
N ALA A 181 14.47 5.45 13.15
CA ALA A 181 13.54 5.20 12.08
C ALA A 181 14.32 4.70 10.85
N THR A 182 13.91 3.54 10.32
CA THR A 182 14.49 2.98 9.10
C THR A 182 13.72 3.53 7.91
N ALA A 183 14.39 4.39 7.11
CA ALA A 183 13.83 4.83 5.83
C ALA A 183 13.83 3.64 4.85
N THR A 184 12.69 3.35 4.24
CA THR A 184 12.51 2.19 3.37
C THR A 184 11.40 2.47 2.35
N THR A 185 11.16 1.55 1.42
CA THR A 185 10.02 1.62 0.51
C THR A 185 8.82 0.86 1.10
N TRP A 186 7.62 1.17 0.64
CA TRP A 186 6.43 0.40 1.01
C TRP A 186 6.55 -1.05 0.54
N GLY A 187 7.10 -1.26 -0.68
CA GLY A 187 7.37 -2.59 -1.22
C GLY A 187 8.30 -3.41 -0.33
N ALA A 188 9.38 -2.80 0.21
CA ALA A 188 10.31 -3.47 1.09
C ALA A 188 9.66 -3.90 2.43
N ILE A 189 8.83 -3.04 3.03
CA ILE A 189 8.05 -3.41 4.22
C ILE A 189 7.16 -4.60 3.91
N LYS A 190 6.35 -4.51 2.85
CA LYS A 190 5.45 -5.60 2.46
C LYS A 190 6.20 -6.90 2.22
N ALA A 191 7.37 -6.87 1.58
CA ALA A 191 8.19 -8.06 1.30
C ALA A 191 8.73 -8.72 2.59
N GLN A 192 9.08 -7.93 3.59
CA GLN A 192 9.54 -8.44 4.90
C GLN A 192 8.45 -9.26 5.60
N TYR A 193 7.19 -8.87 5.42
CA TYR A 193 6.04 -9.55 6.04
C TYR A 193 5.47 -10.70 5.19
N LEU A 194 6.19 -11.14 4.16
CA LEU A 194 5.85 -12.32 3.34
C LEU A 194 6.75 -13.55 3.59
N GLN A 195 7.83 -13.42 4.34
CA GLN A 195 8.86 -14.46 4.50
C GLN A 195 8.49 -15.56 5.47
#